data_460ea709cc9ca5dd52a92c0e1caf3b12
#
_entry.id   460ea709cc9ca5dd52a92c0e1caf3b12
#
_cell.length_a   1.000
_cell.length_b   1.000
_cell.length_c   1.000
_cell.angle_alpha   90.00
_cell.angle_beta   90.00
_cell.angle_gamma   90.00
#
_symmetry.space_group_name_H-M   'P 1'
#
loop_
_entity.id
_entity.type
_entity.pdbx_description
1 polymer ?
#
loop_
_entity_poly.entity_id
_entity_poly.type
_entity_poly.pdbx_seq_one_letter_code
_entity_poly.pdbx_strand_id
1 'polypeptide(L)'
;MKLTLAAAVAVTTFIGRAVADIDPIVIKGSKFFYSSNNTQFYIRGVAYQQDYTANSTTTTTSSSSTTSTSYIDPLSSKTTCERDVPILQKLNTNTIRVYAIDPTANHDDCMTLLANAGIYVIADLSDPTESINRDDPRWEIALYNRYTSVIDAMAGYKNTLGFFAGNEVSNTVDTTDASAFVKAAVRDMKSYISSKNYRSGLGVGYATNDDKEIRVAMADYFNCGEEADGIDFWGYNIYSWCGDSSYKDSGYQDRTEEFRNYSVPVFFAEYGCNEVTPRKFTEVEALYGDVMSEVWSGGIVYMYFQEDNDYGLVSVIDSTSVSLLADYTYYSSRINAVSPSGTNKASYTPTNTALQSCPPVTSASWLATASPLPPTPNSALCSCMEQTNACVVDSSVSSSDYADLFSVVCGLTDCTGVSANGTTGSYGAYGMCQPKQQLDWALNKYYSEQGVASACDFSGSATTTSTVEATGSCSSMISQVGTDGTGSVTGTATGSATSTTGTSGAGRVVAGGALGGVLRALL
;
A
#
# COMPACT_ATOMS: atom_id res chain seq x y z
N MET A 1 42.21 -52.10 27.97
CA MET A 1 40.90 -51.69 27.50
C MET A 1 40.99 -50.26 26.99
N LYS A 2 41.01 -50.06 25.66
CA LYS A 2 41.04 -48.73 25.02
C LYS A 2 39.60 -48.44 24.55
N LEU A 3 38.96 -47.44 25.14
CA LEU A 3 37.68 -46.93 24.63
C LEU A 3 37.96 -45.93 23.50
N THR A 4 37.48 -46.24 22.33
CA THR A 4 37.42 -45.31 21.17
C THR A 4 36.09 -44.58 21.20
N LEU A 5 36.15 -43.25 21.40
CA LEU A 5 35.00 -42.36 21.28
C LEU A 5 34.77 -42.07 19.79
N ALA A 6 33.67 -42.51 19.25
CA ALA A 6 33.21 -42.14 17.91
C ALA A 6 32.43 -40.82 17.98
N ALA A 7 32.97 -39.75 17.40
CA ALA A 7 32.30 -38.48 17.25
C ALA A 7 31.33 -38.57 16.05
N ALA A 8 30.04 -38.51 16.30
CA ALA A 8 29.04 -38.37 15.24
C ALA A 8 28.97 -36.90 14.78
N VAL A 9 29.44 -36.63 13.56
CA VAL A 9 29.27 -35.33 12.89
C VAL A 9 27.86 -35.29 12.32
N ALA A 10 26.99 -34.48 12.92
CA ALA A 10 25.68 -34.16 12.38
C ALA A 10 25.87 -33.18 11.20
N VAL A 11 25.73 -33.68 9.97
CA VAL A 11 25.66 -32.86 8.77
C VAL A 11 24.26 -32.27 8.70
N THR A 12 24.11 -31.01 9.13
CA THR A 12 22.93 -30.22 8.85
C THR A 12 22.93 -29.86 7.36
N THR A 13 22.16 -30.58 6.57
CA THR A 13 21.84 -30.20 5.20
C THR A 13 20.96 -28.95 5.25
N PHE A 14 21.58 -27.79 4.98
CA PHE A 14 20.81 -26.62 4.57
C PHE A 14 20.17 -26.96 3.23
N ILE A 15 18.87 -27.21 3.24
CA ILE A 15 18.07 -27.24 2.02
C ILE A 15 17.99 -25.77 1.58
N GLY A 16 18.95 -25.36 0.74
CA GLY A 16 18.89 -24.07 0.06
C GLY A 16 17.64 -24.07 -0.82
N ARG A 17 16.70 -23.18 -0.52
CA ARG A 17 15.59 -22.88 -1.43
C ARG A 17 16.19 -22.51 -2.78
N ALA A 18 15.81 -23.21 -3.84
CA ALA A 18 16.14 -22.82 -5.21
C ALA A 18 15.31 -21.57 -5.53
N VAL A 19 15.85 -20.40 -5.23
CA VAL A 19 15.28 -19.13 -5.70
C VAL A 19 15.53 -19.09 -7.21
N ALA A 20 14.46 -18.97 -8.00
CA ALA A 20 14.56 -18.78 -9.44
C ALA A 20 15.48 -17.58 -9.74
N ASP A 21 16.43 -17.77 -10.65
CA ASP A 21 17.44 -16.75 -10.96
C ASP A 21 16.89 -15.74 -12.00
N ILE A 22 15.92 -14.93 -11.57
CA ILE A 22 15.40 -13.82 -12.36
C ILE A 22 16.22 -12.56 -12.08
N ASP A 23 16.46 -11.75 -13.13
CA ASP A 23 17.22 -10.51 -13.03
C ASP A 23 16.38 -9.40 -12.37
N PRO A 24 16.75 -8.89 -11.21
CA PRO A 24 15.97 -7.82 -10.56
C PRO A 24 15.85 -6.58 -11.43
N ILE A 25 14.69 -5.92 -11.35
CA ILE A 25 14.48 -4.62 -11.98
C ILE A 25 14.99 -3.51 -11.07
N VAL A 26 15.61 -2.49 -11.67
CA VAL A 26 16.14 -1.30 -10.98
C VAL A 26 15.67 -0.03 -11.68
N ILE A 27 15.60 1.06 -10.92
CA ILE A 27 15.21 2.38 -11.42
C ILE A 27 16.46 3.22 -11.68
N LYS A 28 16.46 3.97 -12.79
CA LYS A 28 17.40 5.06 -13.04
C LYS A 28 16.66 6.21 -13.73
N GLY A 29 16.54 7.35 -13.05
CA GLY A 29 15.70 8.46 -13.52
C GLY A 29 14.27 8.00 -13.77
N SER A 30 13.69 8.37 -14.88
CA SER A 30 12.30 8.04 -15.23
C SER A 30 12.12 6.68 -15.93
N LYS A 31 13.05 5.71 -15.76
CA LYS A 31 12.99 4.43 -16.47
C LYS A 31 13.33 3.24 -15.58
N PHE A 32 12.71 2.09 -15.90
CA PHE A 32 13.05 0.78 -15.33
C PHE A 32 14.08 0.07 -16.22
N PHE A 33 14.97 -0.71 -15.60
CA PHE A 33 15.99 -1.48 -16.28
C PHE A 33 16.21 -2.86 -15.65
N TYR A 34 16.54 -3.84 -16.46
CA TYR A 34 17.14 -5.07 -15.96
C TYR A 34 18.51 -4.78 -15.34
N SER A 35 18.77 -5.30 -14.15
CA SER A 35 19.98 -4.96 -13.39
C SER A 35 21.27 -5.50 -14.03
N SER A 36 21.25 -6.70 -14.64
CA SER A 36 22.42 -7.39 -15.17
C SER A 36 22.78 -6.98 -16.59
N ASN A 37 21.80 -6.91 -17.50
CA ASN A 37 22.03 -6.63 -18.92
C ASN A 37 21.85 -5.14 -19.29
N ASN A 38 21.35 -4.33 -18.37
CA ASN A 38 21.11 -2.89 -18.53
C ASN A 38 20.09 -2.50 -19.62
N THR A 39 19.30 -3.44 -20.15
CA THR A 39 18.25 -3.10 -21.10
C THR A 39 17.07 -2.48 -20.37
N GLN A 40 16.38 -1.52 -21.01
CA GLN A 40 15.18 -0.91 -20.47
C GLN A 40 14.08 -1.95 -20.35
N PHE A 41 13.36 -1.89 -19.24
CA PHE A 41 12.22 -2.76 -18.96
C PHE A 41 10.92 -1.99 -19.21
N TYR A 42 10.06 -2.55 -20.04
CA TYR A 42 8.70 -2.07 -20.25
C TYR A 42 7.72 -3.05 -19.66
N ILE A 43 6.82 -2.56 -18.81
CA ILE A 43 5.76 -3.33 -18.17
C ILE A 43 4.76 -3.77 -19.23
N ARG A 44 4.60 -5.07 -19.42
CA ARG A 44 3.48 -5.72 -20.11
C ARG A 44 2.71 -6.47 -19.05
N GLY A 45 1.84 -5.72 -18.36
CA GLY A 45 1.23 -6.14 -17.12
C GLY A 45 -0.21 -6.61 -17.28
N VAL A 46 -0.64 -7.40 -16.28
CA VAL A 46 -2.04 -7.81 -16.09
C VAL A 46 -2.39 -7.64 -14.62
N ALA A 47 -3.52 -7.01 -14.32
CA ALA A 47 -4.07 -6.94 -12.97
C ALA A 47 -4.56 -8.36 -12.58
N TYR A 48 -4.01 -8.88 -11.48
CA TYR A 48 -4.18 -10.28 -11.07
C TYR A 48 -4.72 -10.34 -9.65
N GLN A 49 -6.01 -10.12 -9.52
CA GLN A 49 -6.76 -10.16 -8.26
C GLN A 49 -8.12 -10.77 -8.53
N GLN A 50 -8.59 -11.60 -7.63
CA GLN A 50 -9.93 -12.17 -7.65
C GLN A 50 -10.73 -11.57 -6.50
N ASP A 51 -11.99 -11.20 -6.77
CA ASP A 51 -12.89 -10.69 -5.75
C ASP A 51 -13.33 -11.80 -4.78
N TYR A 52 -13.51 -11.42 -3.52
CA TYR A 52 -14.09 -12.30 -2.52
C TYR A 52 -15.60 -12.39 -2.72
N THR A 53 -16.08 -13.56 -3.17
CA THR A 53 -17.50 -13.88 -3.14
C THR A 53 -17.79 -14.71 -1.89
N ALA A 54 -18.74 -14.29 -1.06
CA ALA A 54 -19.13 -14.96 0.19
C ALA A 54 -19.59 -16.41 -0.01
N ASN A 55 -19.81 -16.84 -1.25
CA ASN A 55 -20.19 -18.20 -1.65
C ASN A 55 -19.02 -19.06 -2.17
N SER A 56 -17.81 -18.52 -2.22
CA SER A 56 -16.62 -19.31 -2.57
C SER A 56 -16.28 -20.23 -1.38
N THR A 57 -16.80 -21.44 -1.39
CA THR A 57 -16.44 -22.52 -0.45
C THR A 57 -15.04 -23.03 -0.79
N THR A 58 -14.04 -22.22 -0.56
CA THR A 58 -12.67 -22.73 -0.49
C THR A 58 -12.46 -23.17 0.95
N THR A 59 -12.75 -24.45 1.20
CA THR A 59 -12.42 -25.12 2.46
C THR A 59 -10.91 -25.26 2.55
N THR A 60 -10.22 -24.26 3.05
CA THR A 60 -8.88 -24.45 3.58
C THR A 60 -9.03 -25.03 4.98
N THR A 61 -8.93 -26.35 5.06
CA THR A 61 -8.71 -27.08 6.31
C THR A 61 -7.28 -26.80 6.77
N SER A 62 -7.09 -25.73 7.53
CA SER A 62 -5.99 -25.63 8.49
C SER A 62 -6.55 -25.11 9.80
N SER A 63 -6.51 -26.01 10.75
CA SER A 63 -6.86 -25.79 12.15
C SER A 63 -5.95 -24.71 12.75
N SER A 64 -6.57 -23.72 13.33
CA SER A 64 -6.04 -22.69 14.25
C SER A 64 -5.97 -21.28 13.69
N SER A 65 -6.88 -20.48 14.23
CA SER A 65 -7.05 -19.03 14.08
C SER A 65 -8.05 -18.61 12.98
N THR A 66 -9.27 -18.33 13.41
CA THR A 66 -10.36 -17.76 12.61
C THR A 66 -10.15 -16.26 12.41
N THR A 67 -9.28 -15.87 11.50
CA THR A 67 -9.35 -14.56 10.86
C THR A 67 -10.09 -14.77 9.53
N SER A 68 -11.35 -14.36 9.42
CA SER A 68 -12.01 -14.33 8.12
C SER A 68 -11.42 -13.18 7.32
N THR A 69 -10.47 -13.47 6.44
CA THR A 69 -10.02 -12.52 5.43
C THR A 69 -11.18 -12.21 4.49
N SER A 70 -11.42 -10.94 4.21
CA SER A 70 -12.47 -10.48 3.29
C SER A 70 -11.98 -10.40 1.84
N TYR A 71 -10.80 -10.95 1.53
CA TYR A 71 -10.19 -10.98 0.20
C TYR A 71 -9.49 -12.31 -0.05
N ILE A 72 -9.21 -12.60 -1.31
CA ILE A 72 -8.42 -13.77 -1.74
C ILE A 72 -7.02 -13.27 -2.11
N ASP A 73 -5.98 -13.84 -1.47
CA ASP A 73 -4.60 -13.65 -1.94
C ASP A 73 -4.36 -14.62 -3.12
N PRO A 74 -4.19 -14.10 -4.35
CA PRO A 74 -4.05 -14.94 -5.53
C PRO A 74 -2.69 -15.64 -5.62
N LEU A 75 -1.71 -15.25 -4.81
CA LEU A 75 -0.37 -15.83 -4.76
C LEU A 75 -0.19 -16.89 -3.68
N SER A 76 -1.22 -17.16 -2.87
CA SER A 76 -1.19 -18.16 -1.81
C SER A 76 -1.46 -19.59 -2.29
N SER A 77 -1.94 -19.78 -3.52
CA SER A 77 -2.35 -21.07 -4.07
C SER A 77 -1.46 -21.51 -5.23
N LYS A 78 -0.63 -22.52 -4.99
CA LYS A 78 0.19 -23.16 -6.04
C LYS A 78 -0.64 -23.63 -7.24
N THR A 79 -1.76 -24.30 -6.99
CA THR A 79 -2.63 -24.85 -8.04
C THR A 79 -3.17 -23.74 -8.96
N THR A 80 -3.57 -22.62 -8.39
CA THR A 80 -4.02 -21.46 -9.15
C THR A 80 -2.88 -20.88 -10.00
N CYS A 81 -1.69 -20.74 -9.43
CA CYS A 81 -0.53 -20.24 -10.17
C CYS A 81 -0.08 -21.21 -11.28
N GLU A 82 -0.10 -22.53 -11.04
CA GLU A 82 0.20 -23.55 -12.08
C GLU A 82 -0.81 -23.48 -13.25
N ARG A 83 -2.07 -23.16 -12.98
CA ARG A 83 -3.12 -22.93 -14.00
C ARG A 83 -2.86 -21.67 -14.82
N ASP A 84 -2.57 -20.55 -14.15
CA ASP A 84 -2.65 -19.21 -14.74
C ASP A 84 -1.32 -18.73 -15.36
N VAL A 85 -0.17 -19.10 -14.80
CA VAL A 85 1.15 -18.66 -15.30
C VAL A 85 1.37 -19.00 -16.78
N PRO A 86 1.04 -20.21 -17.28
CA PRO A 86 1.17 -20.52 -18.72
C PRO A 86 0.25 -19.69 -19.63
N ILE A 87 -0.88 -19.21 -19.09
CA ILE A 87 -1.83 -18.37 -19.81
C ILE A 87 -1.29 -16.93 -19.89
N LEU A 88 -0.77 -16.41 -18.77
CA LEU A 88 -0.10 -15.11 -18.70
C LEU A 88 1.11 -15.03 -19.64
N GLN A 89 1.91 -16.11 -19.74
CA GLN A 89 3.04 -16.17 -20.68
C GLN A 89 2.60 -16.02 -22.15
N LYS A 90 1.44 -16.60 -22.53
CA LYS A 90 0.90 -16.46 -23.89
C LYS A 90 0.45 -15.02 -24.20
N LEU A 91 0.17 -14.22 -23.18
CA LEU A 91 -0.08 -12.78 -23.27
C LEU A 91 1.21 -11.95 -23.27
N ASN A 92 2.40 -12.58 -23.38
CA ASN A 92 3.68 -11.88 -23.25
C ASN A 92 3.80 -11.06 -21.96
N THR A 93 3.06 -11.49 -20.92
CA THR A 93 3.04 -10.82 -19.61
C THR A 93 4.40 -10.95 -18.94
N ASN A 94 4.94 -9.84 -18.47
CA ASN A 94 6.16 -9.79 -17.67
C ASN A 94 5.95 -9.17 -16.28
N THR A 95 4.75 -8.70 -15.99
CA THR A 95 4.40 -8.10 -14.69
C THR A 95 2.96 -8.43 -14.35
N ILE A 96 2.69 -8.74 -13.09
CA ILE A 96 1.33 -8.73 -12.55
C ILE A 96 1.23 -7.73 -11.41
N ARG A 97 0.06 -7.12 -11.25
CA ARG A 97 -0.29 -6.31 -10.08
C ARG A 97 -1.28 -7.08 -9.22
N VAL A 98 -1.00 -7.17 -7.91
CA VAL A 98 -1.84 -7.83 -6.91
C VAL A 98 -2.26 -6.79 -5.88
N TYR A 99 -3.56 -6.68 -5.63
CA TYR A 99 -4.15 -5.62 -4.80
C TYR A 99 -4.26 -5.99 -3.32
N ALA A 100 -4.19 -7.29 -3.00
CA ALA A 100 -4.27 -7.76 -1.62
C ALA A 100 -3.40 -9.00 -1.40
N ILE A 101 -2.44 -8.89 -0.51
CA ILE A 101 -1.54 -9.97 -0.08
C ILE A 101 -1.85 -10.33 1.36
N ASP A 102 -2.00 -11.61 1.67
CA ASP A 102 -2.00 -12.11 3.04
C ASP A 102 -0.55 -12.34 3.48
N PRO A 103 0.03 -11.44 4.32
CA PRO A 103 1.45 -11.55 4.71
C PRO A 103 1.76 -12.79 5.55
N THR A 104 0.75 -13.54 5.99
CA THR A 104 0.90 -14.78 6.76
C THR A 104 0.89 -16.03 5.87
N ALA A 105 0.50 -15.90 4.60
CA ALA A 105 0.46 -16.99 3.64
C ALA A 105 1.86 -17.33 3.09
N ASN A 106 1.99 -18.52 2.51
CA ASN A 106 3.21 -18.93 1.82
C ASN A 106 3.10 -18.64 0.33
N HIS A 107 3.99 -17.80 -0.19
CA HIS A 107 4.03 -17.38 -1.59
C HIS A 107 5.13 -18.06 -2.41
N ASP A 108 5.98 -18.91 -1.79
CA ASP A 108 7.18 -19.48 -2.42
C ASP A 108 6.88 -20.19 -3.76
N ASP A 109 5.84 -21.01 -3.80
CA ASP A 109 5.50 -21.78 -5.01
C ASP A 109 5.06 -20.85 -6.15
N CYS A 110 4.15 -19.91 -5.90
CA CYS A 110 3.69 -18.96 -6.89
C CYS A 110 4.79 -18.01 -7.35
N MET A 111 5.54 -17.42 -6.42
CA MET A 111 6.64 -16.52 -6.75
C MET A 111 7.74 -17.21 -7.54
N THR A 112 8.01 -18.49 -7.27
CA THR A 112 8.95 -19.31 -8.06
C THR A 112 8.42 -19.58 -9.47
N LEU A 113 7.15 -19.95 -9.62
CA LEU A 113 6.52 -20.17 -10.93
C LEU A 113 6.54 -18.89 -11.78
N LEU A 114 6.17 -17.76 -11.20
CA LEU A 114 6.23 -16.45 -11.85
C LEU A 114 7.65 -16.06 -12.25
N ALA A 115 8.63 -16.23 -11.35
CA ALA A 115 10.03 -15.93 -11.65
C ALA A 115 10.58 -16.79 -12.78
N ASN A 116 10.29 -18.10 -12.80
CA ASN A 116 10.65 -19.01 -13.88
C ASN A 116 10.01 -18.63 -15.23
N ALA A 117 8.84 -17.98 -15.19
CA ALA A 117 8.14 -17.46 -16.36
C ALA A 117 8.62 -16.06 -16.78
N GLY A 118 9.54 -15.43 -16.03
CA GLY A 118 10.00 -14.06 -16.29
C GLY A 118 9.00 -12.99 -15.85
N ILE A 119 8.10 -13.30 -14.90
CA ILE A 119 7.02 -12.42 -14.46
C ILE A 119 7.35 -11.80 -13.11
N TYR A 120 7.31 -10.48 -13.05
CA TYR A 120 7.49 -9.67 -11.85
C TYR A 120 6.16 -9.35 -11.18
N VAL A 121 6.20 -8.98 -9.90
CA VAL A 121 5.04 -8.64 -9.10
C VAL A 121 5.17 -7.22 -8.57
N ILE A 122 4.14 -6.41 -8.76
CA ILE A 122 3.89 -5.18 -8.00
C ILE A 122 2.74 -5.49 -7.05
N ALA A 123 2.93 -5.27 -5.75
CA ALA A 123 1.92 -5.53 -4.73
C ALA A 123 1.45 -4.23 -4.09
N ASP A 124 0.13 -4.10 -3.91
CA ASP A 124 -0.43 -3.04 -3.08
C ASP A 124 -0.19 -3.40 -1.60
N LEU A 125 0.15 -2.40 -0.77
CA LEU A 125 0.44 -2.60 0.65
C LEU A 125 -0.83 -2.65 1.51
N SER A 126 -1.88 -2.01 1.04
CA SER A 126 -3.22 -2.04 1.62
C SER A 126 -3.98 -3.31 1.25
N ASP A 127 -5.15 -3.47 1.85
CA ASP A 127 -6.19 -4.40 1.43
C ASP A 127 -7.57 -3.74 1.57
N PRO A 128 -8.67 -4.39 1.16
CA PRO A 128 -10.01 -3.81 1.24
C PRO A 128 -10.49 -3.45 2.66
N THR A 129 -9.84 -3.98 3.71
CA THR A 129 -10.21 -3.74 5.11
C THR A 129 -9.23 -2.85 5.85
N GLU A 130 -7.97 -2.79 5.39
CA GLU A 130 -6.88 -2.04 6.00
C GLU A 130 -6.22 -1.14 4.95
N SER A 131 -6.77 0.07 4.80
CA SER A 131 -6.28 1.09 3.87
C SER A 131 -6.46 2.49 4.47
N ILE A 132 -5.75 3.49 3.93
CA ILE A 132 -5.97 4.88 4.28
C ILE A 132 -7.35 5.29 3.76
N ASN A 133 -8.26 5.62 4.69
CA ASN A 133 -9.62 6.07 4.35
C ASN A 133 -9.57 7.53 3.90
N ARG A 134 -10.19 7.84 2.75
CA ARG A 134 -10.23 9.22 2.21
C ARG A 134 -11.11 10.18 3.00
N ASP A 135 -12.12 9.67 3.70
CA ASP A 135 -13.09 10.48 4.44
C ASP A 135 -12.65 10.77 5.89
N ASP A 136 -11.79 9.93 6.45
CA ASP A 136 -11.12 10.13 7.75
C ASP A 136 -9.68 9.60 7.65
N PRO A 137 -8.79 10.35 6.99
CA PRO A 137 -7.47 9.84 6.68
C PRO A 137 -6.57 9.79 7.91
N ARG A 138 -5.94 8.63 8.11
CA ARG A 138 -5.00 8.36 9.19
C ARG A 138 -3.79 7.61 8.67
N TRP A 139 -2.63 7.89 9.26
CA TRP A 139 -1.43 7.06 9.15
C TRP A 139 -1.06 6.56 10.54
N GLU A 140 -1.56 5.39 10.89
CA GLU A 140 -1.55 4.86 12.24
C GLU A 140 -0.82 3.51 12.34
N ILE A 141 -0.59 3.05 13.58
CA ILE A 141 0.19 1.84 13.87
C ILE A 141 -0.37 0.60 13.17
N ALA A 142 -1.70 0.45 13.07
CA ALA A 142 -2.30 -0.70 12.41
C ALA A 142 -1.91 -0.74 10.93
N LEU A 143 -2.07 0.37 10.21
CA LEU A 143 -1.70 0.50 8.80
C LEU A 143 -0.18 0.36 8.58
N TYR A 144 0.63 0.96 9.45
CA TYR A 144 2.09 0.80 9.40
C TYR A 144 2.49 -0.67 9.53
N ASN A 145 1.93 -1.39 10.50
CA ASN A 145 2.19 -2.81 10.68
C ASN A 145 1.72 -3.66 9.51
N ARG A 146 0.54 -3.37 8.96
CA ARG A 146 0.02 -4.01 7.75
C ARG A 146 1.00 -3.84 6.59
N TYR A 147 1.41 -2.61 6.30
CA TYR A 147 2.27 -2.28 5.17
C TYR A 147 3.66 -2.93 5.32
N THR A 148 4.25 -2.85 6.50
CA THR A 148 5.55 -3.50 6.77
C THR A 148 5.49 -5.02 6.68
N SER A 149 4.37 -5.65 7.09
CA SER A 149 4.17 -7.09 6.99
C SER A 149 4.11 -7.56 5.53
N VAL A 150 3.45 -6.81 4.65
CA VAL A 150 3.45 -7.12 3.19
C VAL A 150 4.84 -6.96 2.60
N ILE A 151 5.58 -5.91 2.99
CA ILE A 151 6.97 -5.74 2.55
C ILE A 151 7.82 -6.92 3.00
N ASP A 152 7.74 -7.33 4.28
CA ASP A 152 8.50 -8.46 4.82
C ASP A 152 8.17 -9.78 4.11
N ALA A 153 6.91 -10.00 3.73
CA ALA A 153 6.47 -11.18 2.99
C ALA A 153 7.03 -11.22 1.56
N MET A 154 7.15 -10.05 0.89
CA MET A 154 7.40 -9.98 -0.55
C MET A 154 8.83 -9.55 -0.91
N ALA A 155 9.53 -8.78 -0.07
CA ALA A 155 10.83 -8.19 -0.40
C ALA A 155 11.95 -9.21 -0.65
N GLY A 156 11.81 -10.42 -0.10
CA GLY A 156 12.79 -11.51 -0.29
C GLY A 156 12.82 -12.11 -1.70
N TYR A 157 11.76 -11.93 -2.48
CA TYR A 157 11.68 -12.47 -3.84
C TYR A 157 12.31 -11.52 -4.86
N LYS A 158 13.20 -12.04 -5.72
CA LYS A 158 13.90 -11.24 -6.74
C LYS A 158 12.94 -10.65 -7.78
N ASN A 159 11.81 -11.28 -8.01
CA ASN A 159 10.77 -10.84 -8.93
C ASN A 159 9.71 -9.91 -8.30
N THR A 160 9.84 -9.50 -7.05
CA THR A 160 9.10 -8.35 -6.56
C THR A 160 9.67 -7.09 -7.19
N LEU A 161 8.88 -6.35 -7.97
CA LEU A 161 9.32 -5.12 -8.62
C LEU A 161 9.24 -3.93 -7.65
N GLY A 162 8.16 -3.83 -6.91
CA GLY A 162 7.91 -2.75 -5.95
C GLY A 162 6.52 -2.82 -5.35
N PHE A 163 6.12 -1.74 -4.67
CA PHE A 163 4.89 -1.67 -3.89
C PHE A 163 4.12 -0.39 -4.18
N PHE A 164 2.79 -0.45 -4.13
CA PHE A 164 1.94 0.73 -4.06
C PHE A 164 1.52 1.01 -2.61
N ALA A 165 1.80 2.22 -2.13
CA ALA A 165 1.39 2.67 -0.80
C ALA A 165 -0.10 3.11 -0.74
N GLY A 166 -0.75 3.18 -1.88
CA GLY A 166 -2.17 3.47 -2.01
C GLY A 166 -2.63 3.42 -3.47
N ASN A 167 -3.92 3.19 -3.64
CA ASN A 167 -4.62 3.20 -4.92
C ASN A 167 -5.85 4.09 -4.80
N GLU A 168 -5.91 5.16 -5.60
CA GLU A 168 -7.07 6.07 -5.70
C GLU A 168 -7.62 6.56 -4.35
N VAL A 169 -6.73 6.76 -3.38
CA VAL A 169 -7.11 7.21 -2.03
C VAL A 169 -7.80 8.57 -2.12
N SER A 170 -7.16 9.54 -2.77
CA SER A 170 -7.81 10.81 -3.12
C SER A 170 -8.40 10.69 -4.53
N ASN A 171 -9.68 10.98 -4.70
CA ASN A 171 -10.38 10.83 -5.98
C ASN A 171 -11.21 12.05 -6.40
N THR A 172 -11.34 13.04 -5.54
CA THR A 172 -11.97 14.35 -5.79
C THR A 172 -11.20 15.43 -5.05
N VAL A 173 -11.48 16.69 -5.33
CA VAL A 173 -10.84 17.83 -4.63
C VAL A 173 -11.00 17.71 -3.11
N ASP A 174 -12.20 17.38 -2.63
CA ASP A 174 -12.53 17.33 -1.20
C ASP A 174 -11.78 16.24 -0.43
N THR A 175 -11.23 15.23 -1.13
CA THR A 175 -10.48 14.12 -0.52
C THR A 175 -8.97 14.23 -0.71
N THR A 176 -8.47 15.34 -1.28
CA THR A 176 -7.04 15.47 -1.58
C THR A 176 -6.17 15.63 -0.35
N ASP A 177 -6.70 16.04 0.80
CA ASP A 177 -5.98 16.09 2.08
C ASP A 177 -5.50 14.70 2.56
N ALA A 178 -6.18 13.62 2.16
CA ALA A 178 -5.76 12.24 2.40
C ALA A 178 -4.38 11.92 1.78
N SER A 179 -4.00 12.64 0.71
CA SER A 179 -2.68 12.47 0.06
C SER A 179 -1.51 12.73 1.00
N ALA A 180 -1.67 13.56 2.06
CA ALA A 180 -0.62 13.80 3.03
C ALA A 180 -0.27 12.52 3.82
N PHE A 181 -1.27 11.71 4.14
CA PHE A 181 -1.10 10.44 4.85
C PHE A 181 -0.50 9.37 3.96
N VAL A 182 -0.89 9.31 2.70
CA VAL A 182 -0.29 8.40 1.70
C VAL A 182 1.17 8.77 1.45
N LYS A 183 1.51 10.07 1.35
CA LYS A 183 2.90 10.51 1.18
C LYS A 183 3.76 10.18 2.40
N ALA A 184 3.20 10.30 3.62
CA ALA A 184 3.86 9.82 4.84
C ALA A 184 4.09 8.30 4.81
N ALA A 185 3.12 7.53 4.34
CA ALA A 185 3.27 6.08 4.15
C ALA A 185 4.38 5.75 3.15
N VAL A 186 4.47 6.45 2.01
CA VAL A 186 5.57 6.29 1.04
C VAL A 186 6.92 6.53 1.72
N ARG A 187 7.09 7.67 2.40
CA ARG A 187 8.32 8.01 3.16
C ARG A 187 8.71 6.89 4.11
N ASP A 188 7.77 6.44 4.92
CA ASP A 188 8.04 5.49 5.99
C ASP A 188 8.31 4.09 5.45
N MET A 189 7.66 3.65 4.38
CA MET A 189 7.91 2.36 3.75
C MET A 189 9.26 2.33 3.01
N LYS A 190 9.69 3.41 2.36
CA LYS A 190 11.05 3.55 1.81
C LYS A 190 12.10 3.48 2.92
N SER A 191 11.87 4.18 4.03
CA SER A 191 12.74 4.14 5.21
C SER A 191 12.80 2.72 5.82
N TYR A 192 11.66 2.04 5.90
CA TYR A 192 11.57 0.66 6.40
C TYR A 192 12.37 -0.31 5.52
N ILE A 193 12.17 -0.29 4.21
CA ILE A 193 12.91 -1.12 3.24
C ILE A 193 14.43 -0.92 3.41
N SER A 194 14.87 0.34 3.53
CA SER A 194 16.26 0.67 3.76
C SER A 194 16.79 0.15 5.11
N SER A 195 16.02 0.33 6.19
CA SER A 195 16.41 -0.09 7.54
C SER A 195 16.57 -1.59 7.70
N LYS A 196 15.77 -2.36 6.92
CA LYS A 196 15.83 -3.83 6.86
C LYS A 196 16.94 -4.36 5.94
N ASN A 197 17.67 -3.48 5.25
CA ASN A 197 18.66 -3.84 4.24
C ASN A 197 18.07 -4.74 3.14
N TYR A 198 16.83 -4.54 2.77
CA TYR A 198 16.24 -5.19 1.61
C TYR A 198 16.90 -4.69 0.32
N ARG A 199 16.70 -5.44 -0.76
CA ARG A 199 17.33 -5.16 -2.05
C ARG A 199 17.13 -3.71 -2.49
N SER A 200 18.20 -3.04 -2.82
CA SER A 200 18.16 -1.70 -3.44
C SER A 200 17.42 -1.79 -4.78
N GLY A 201 16.48 -0.89 -5.01
CA GLY A 201 15.64 -0.85 -6.20
C GLY A 201 14.23 -1.42 -5.99
N LEU A 202 13.88 -1.89 -4.79
CA LEU A 202 12.48 -2.02 -4.38
C LEU A 202 11.90 -0.62 -4.22
N GLY A 203 11.06 -0.21 -5.16
CA GLY A 203 10.43 1.11 -5.12
C GLY A 203 9.08 1.10 -4.42
N VAL A 204 8.67 2.27 -3.92
CA VAL A 204 7.34 2.53 -3.37
C VAL A 204 6.68 3.62 -4.19
N GLY A 205 5.53 3.31 -4.78
CA GLY A 205 4.76 4.21 -5.63
C GLY A 205 3.35 4.48 -5.12
N TYR A 206 2.61 5.23 -5.92
CA TYR A 206 1.18 5.50 -5.75
C TYR A 206 0.46 5.28 -7.08
N ALA A 207 -0.74 4.71 -7.05
CA ALA A 207 -1.62 4.56 -8.20
C ALA A 207 -2.81 5.54 -8.07
N THR A 208 -3.06 6.33 -9.11
CA THR A 208 -4.07 7.39 -9.10
C THR A 208 -5.15 7.15 -10.15
N ASN A 209 -6.35 7.70 -9.89
CA ASN A 209 -7.40 7.86 -10.88
C ASN A 209 -7.10 9.02 -11.87
N ASP A 210 -7.89 9.14 -12.95
CA ASP A 210 -7.77 10.19 -13.98
C ASP A 210 -8.79 11.33 -13.78
N ASP A 211 -8.92 11.86 -12.55
CA ASP A 211 -9.78 13.01 -12.32
C ASP A 211 -9.12 14.31 -12.83
N LYS A 212 -9.78 15.00 -13.73
CA LYS A 212 -9.24 16.20 -14.42
C LYS A 212 -8.95 17.39 -13.50
N GLU A 213 -9.59 17.45 -12.34
CA GLU A 213 -9.48 18.58 -11.40
C GLU A 213 -8.27 18.42 -10.48
N ILE A 214 -7.85 17.18 -10.20
CA ILE A 214 -6.78 16.90 -9.23
C ILE A 214 -5.54 16.21 -9.80
N ARG A 215 -5.63 15.52 -10.95
CA ARG A 215 -4.56 14.64 -11.47
C ARG A 215 -3.18 15.29 -11.60
N VAL A 216 -3.14 16.55 -12.05
CA VAL A 216 -1.86 17.29 -12.20
C VAL A 216 -1.30 17.63 -10.82
N ALA A 217 -2.13 18.22 -9.94
CA ALA A 217 -1.72 18.54 -8.58
C ALA A 217 -1.30 17.28 -7.81
N MET A 218 -1.98 16.15 -8.03
CA MET A 218 -1.64 14.88 -7.41
C MET A 218 -0.28 14.36 -7.87
N ALA A 219 -0.02 14.36 -9.18
CA ALA A 219 1.27 13.95 -9.72
C ALA A 219 2.41 14.83 -9.19
N ASP A 220 2.20 16.15 -9.17
CA ASP A 220 3.16 17.10 -8.62
C ASP A 220 3.40 16.85 -7.13
N TYR A 221 2.35 16.65 -6.35
CA TYR A 221 2.41 16.46 -4.90
C TYR A 221 3.24 15.24 -4.49
N PHE A 222 3.04 14.10 -5.14
CA PHE A 222 3.79 12.88 -4.81
C PHE A 222 5.24 12.90 -5.29
N ASN A 223 5.62 13.87 -6.13
CA ASN A 223 6.99 14.03 -6.64
C ASN A 223 7.58 15.41 -6.31
N CYS A 224 7.21 16.03 -5.19
CA CYS A 224 7.72 17.32 -4.76
C CYS A 224 8.30 17.30 -3.34
N GLY A 225 8.98 18.34 -2.93
CA GLY A 225 9.57 18.49 -1.60
C GLY A 225 10.89 17.74 -1.47
N GLU A 226 11.05 16.92 -0.44
CA GLU A 226 12.24 16.12 -0.23
C GLU A 226 12.18 14.80 -1.03
N GLU A 227 13.27 14.39 -1.66
CA GLU A 227 13.36 13.15 -2.44
C GLU A 227 13.01 11.91 -1.61
N ALA A 228 13.36 11.93 -0.33
CA ALA A 228 13.04 10.84 0.60
C ALA A 228 11.53 10.65 0.82
N ASP A 229 10.75 11.72 0.70
CA ASP A 229 9.29 11.73 0.88
C ASP A 229 8.53 11.43 -0.42
N GLY A 230 9.20 11.55 -1.57
CA GLY A 230 8.62 11.33 -2.88
C GLY A 230 8.52 9.84 -3.24
N ILE A 231 7.64 9.55 -4.18
CA ILE A 231 7.47 8.21 -4.76
C ILE A 231 8.68 7.81 -5.64
N ASP A 232 8.89 6.51 -5.79
CA ASP A 232 9.91 5.95 -6.69
C ASP A 232 9.36 5.65 -8.09
N PHE A 233 8.03 5.54 -8.25
CA PHE A 233 7.33 5.42 -9.53
C PHE A 233 5.86 5.84 -9.39
N TRP A 234 5.28 6.27 -10.51
CA TRP A 234 3.89 6.71 -10.63
C TRP A 234 3.06 5.73 -11.41
N GLY A 235 1.96 5.26 -10.84
CA GLY A 235 0.95 4.46 -11.50
C GLY A 235 -0.26 5.32 -11.88
N TYR A 236 -0.80 5.11 -13.07
CA TYR A 236 -1.93 5.87 -13.58
C TYR A 236 -3.05 4.93 -14.03
N ASN A 237 -4.21 5.01 -13.37
CA ASN A 237 -5.40 4.27 -13.77
C ASN A 237 -6.15 5.13 -14.80
N ILE A 238 -6.15 4.70 -16.06
CA ILE A 238 -6.69 5.50 -17.15
C ILE A 238 -7.57 4.66 -18.08
N TYR A 239 -8.83 5.06 -18.20
CA TYR A 239 -9.85 4.35 -18.97
C TYR A 239 -10.45 5.21 -20.09
N SER A 240 -9.79 6.28 -20.49
CA SER A 240 -10.28 7.25 -21.48
C SER A 240 -10.19 6.78 -22.95
N TRP A 241 -9.54 5.63 -23.23
CA TRP A 241 -9.54 5.02 -24.55
C TRP A 241 -10.59 3.93 -24.65
N CYS A 242 -11.81 4.28 -25.08
CA CYS A 242 -12.93 3.35 -25.23
C CYS A 242 -13.19 3.02 -26.71
N GLY A 243 -13.15 1.72 -27.03
CA GLY A 243 -13.36 1.24 -28.40
C GLY A 243 -12.27 1.65 -29.40
N ASP A 244 -12.68 2.04 -30.60
CA ASP A 244 -11.77 2.52 -31.66
C ASP A 244 -11.51 4.03 -31.48
N SER A 245 -10.66 4.40 -30.54
CA SER A 245 -10.24 5.77 -30.28
C SER A 245 -8.89 6.09 -30.96
N SER A 246 -8.31 7.26 -30.65
CA SER A 246 -7.00 7.65 -31.15
C SER A 246 -6.14 8.25 -30.02
N TYR A 247 -4.83 8.33 -30.25
CA TYR A 247 -3.87 8.96 -29.32
C TYR A 247 -4.30 10.37 -28.86
N LYS A 248 -4.93 11.13 -29.77
CA LYS A 248 -5.43 12.48 -29.47
C LYS A 248 -6.81 12.45 -28.80
N ASP A 249 -7.76 11.67 -29.35
CA ASP A 249 -9.15 11.74 -28.89
C ASP A 249 -9.33 11.10 -27.51
N SER A 250 -8.50 10.13 -27.17
CA SER A 250 -8.44 9.53 -25.82
C SER A 250 -7.81 10.45 -24.75
N GLY A 251 -7.17 11.54 -25.17
CA GLY A 251 -6.39 12.38 -24.27
C GLY A 251 -4.99 11.82 -23.91
N TYR A 252 -4.59 10.66 -24.46
CA TYR A 252 -3.26 10.09 -24.20
C TYR A 252 -2.12 11.02 -24.64
N GLN A 253 -2.36 11.85 -25.68
CA GLN A 253 -1.42 12.88 -26.08
C GLN A 253 -1.14 13.87 -24.96
N ASP A 254 -2.18 14.43 -24.37
CA ASP A 254 -2.06 15.42 -23.31
C ASP A 254 -1.38 14.82 -22.07
N ARG A 255 -1.75 13.60 -21.70
CA ARG A 255 -1.09 12.89 -20.59
C ARG A 255 0.39 12.61 -20.88
N THR A 256 0.75 12.27 -22.10
CA THR A 256 2.14 12.05 -22.47
C THR A 256 2.97 13.34 -22.36
N GLU A 257 2.42 14.48 -22.77
CA GLU A 257 3.10 15.76 -22.62
C GLU A 257 3.23 16.19 -21.15
N GLU A 258 2.23 15.96 -20.30
CA GLU A 258 2.27 16.24 -18.86
C GLU A 258 3.40 15.49 -18.16
N PHE A 259 3.61 14.22 -18.50
CA PHE A 259 4.63 13.37 -17.86
C PHE A 259 6.00 13.38 -18.55
N ARG A 260 6.18 14.10 -19.66
CA ARG A 260 7.44 14.10 -20.44
C ARG A 260 8.67 14.47 -19.61
N ASN A 261 8.52 15.36 -18.64
CA ASN A 261 9.58 15.82 -17.76
C ASN A 261 9.48 15.28 -16.32
N TYR A 262 8.67 14.25 -16.10
CA TYR A 262 8.55 13.66 -14.78
C TYR A 262 9.80 12.87 -14.41
N SER A 263 10.27 12.98 -13.17
CA SER A 263 11.61 12.51 -12.79
C SER A 263 11.71 11.04 -12.41
N VAL A 264 10.57 10.39 -12.17
CA VAL A 264 10.47 8.96 -11.84
C VAL A 264 9.72 8.20 -12.93
N PRO A 265 9.83 6.86 -13.02
CA PRO A 265 9.10 6.06 -13.99
C PRO A 265 7.58 6.23 -13.85
N VAL A 266 6.91 6.36 -14.99
CA VAL A 266 5.46 6.43 -15.09
C VAL A 266 4.94 5.30 -15.96
N PHE A 267 3.82 4.70 -15.57
CA PHE A 267 3.15 3.64 -16.36
C PHE A 267 1.66 3.61 -16.07
N PHE A 268 0.90 3.01 -16.94
CA PHE A 268 -0.51 2.79 -16.67
C PHE A 268 -0.67 1.66 -15.67
N ALA A 269 -1.08 1.98 -14.45
CA ALA A 269 -1.30 0.98 -13.40
C ALA A 269 -2.60 0.22 -13.62
N GLU A 270 -3.52 0.82 -14.40
CA GLU A 270 -4.71 0.17 -14.95
C GLU A 270 -5.10 0.81 -16.28
N TYR A 271 -5.51 -0.01 -17.26
CA TYR A 271 -6.11 0.45 -18.51
C TYR A 271 -7.00 -0.63 -19.14
N GLY A 272 -7.76 -0.29 -20.16
CA GLY A 272 -8.61 -1.21 -20.90
C GLY A 272 -10.10 -0.95 -20.66
N CYS A 273 -10.59 0.23 -21.08
CA CYS A 273 -12.00 0.61 -21.01
C CYS A 273 -12.93 -0.46 -21.59
N ASN A 274 -14.01 -0.81 -20.87
CA ASN A 274 -15.00 -1.82 -21.28
C ASN A 274 -16.38 -1.23 -21.66
N GLU A 275 -16.49 0.07 -21.82
CA GLU A 275 -17.74 0.69 -22.33
C GLU A 275 -18.12 0.19 -23.74
N VAL A 276 -17.12 -0.22 -24.51
CA VAL A 276 -17.31 -0.84 -25.84
C VAL A 276 -16.79 -2.26 -25.80
N THR A 277 -17.69 -3.24 -25.89
CA THR A 277 -17.38 -4.68 -25.85
C THR A 277 -17.67 -5.37 -27.19
N PRO A 278 -16.87 -6.40 -27.57
CA PRO A 278 -15.65 -6.84 -26.89
C PRO A 278 -14.54 -5.78 -27.00
N ARG A 279 -13.68 -5.69 -25.99
CA ARG A 279 -12.55 -4.76 -25.99
C ARG A 279 -11.52 -5.17 -27.04
N LYS A 280 -11.16 -4.25 -27.93
CA LYS A 280 -10.21 -4.52 -29.01
C LYS A 280 -8.76 -4.14 -28.66
N PHE A 281 -8.56 -3.45 -27.55
CA PHE A 281 -7.27 -3.02 -27.04
C PHE A 281 -6.39 -2.29 -28.06
N THR A 282 -7.02 -1.39 -28.83
CA THR A 282 -6.32 -0.61 -29.86
C THR A 282 -5.32 0.38 -29.25
N GLU A 283 -5.49 0.77 -28.00
CA GLU A 283 -4.58 1.60 -27.20
C GLU A 283 -3.19 0.97 -27.00
N VAL A 284 -3.08 -0.36 -27.04
CA VAL A 284 -1.81 -1.08 -26.88
C VAL A 284 -0.79 -0.65 -27.92
N GLU A 285 -1.21 -0.45 -29.18
CA GLU A 285 -0.31 0.01 -30.24
C GLU A 285 0.23 1.42 -29.96
N ALA A 286 -0.60 2.31 -29.40
CA ALA A 286 -0.16 3.65 -29.02
C ALA A 286 0.76 3.63 -27.80
N LEU A 287 0.37 2.91 -26.73
CA LEU A 287 1.11 2.86 -25.46
C LEU A 287 2.55 2.31 -25.63
N TYR A 288 2.72 1.30 -26.48
CA TYR A 288 4.02 0.69 -26.74
C TYR A 288 4.68 1.20 -28.05
N GLY A 289 4.06 2.17 -28.73
CA GLY A 289 4.62 2.85 -29.90
C GLY A 289 5.70 3.87 -29.50
N ASP A 290 6.47 4.33 -30.47
CA ASP A 290 7.68 5.16 -30.26
C ASP A 290 7.41 6.42 -29.43
N VAL A 291 6.27 7.10 -29.64
CA VAL A 291 5.97 8.37 -28.97
C VAL A 291 5.70 8.17 -27.48
N MET A 292 4.83 7.23 -27.14
CA MET A 292 4.46 7.02 -25.74
C MET A 292 5.55 6.28 -24.97
N SER A 293 6.25 5.33 -25.57
CA SER A 293 7.32 4.56 -24.91
C SER A 293 8.57 5.40 -24.56
N GLU A 294 8.71 6.62 -25.11
CA GLU A 294 9.71 7.59 -24.62
C GLU A 294 9.42 8.07 -23.21
N VAL A 295 8.15 8.14 -22.81
CA VAL A 295 7.66 8.66 -21.53
C VAL A 295 7.16 7.52 -20.65
N TRP A 296 6.24 6.71 -21.16
CA TRP A 296 5.55 5.66 -20.42
C TRP A 296 6.34 4.35 -20.42
N SER A 297 6.46 3.75 -19.27
CA SER A 297 7.11 2.44 -19.10
C SER A 297 6.16 1.26 -19.36
N GLY A 298 5.15 1.43 -20.19
CA GLY A 298 4.14 0.43 -20.50
C GLY A 298 2.93 0.49 -19.56
N GLY A 299 2.24 -0.64 -19.36
CA GLY A 299 1.03 -0.64 -18.54
C GLY A 299 0.54 -2.03 -18.15
N ILE A 300 -0.49 -2.02 -17.29
CA ILE A 300 -1.15 -3.17 -16.70
C ILE A 300 -2.61 -3.17 -17.14
N VAL A 301 -3.01 -4.15 -17.98
CA VAL A 301 -4.41 -4.27 -18.40
C VAL A 301 -5.28 -4.74 -17.24
N TYR A 302 -6.41 -4.12 -17.06
CA TYR A 302 -7.43 -4.51 -16.09
C TYR A 302 -8.47 -5.39 -16.78
N MET A 303 -8.75 -6.69 -16.40
CA MET A 303 -8.03 -7.51 -15.43
C MET A 303 -8.03 -8.99 -15.88
N TYR A 304 -7.30 -9.87 -15.19
CA TYR A 304 -7.23 -11.30 -15.55
C TYR A 304 -8.56 -12.02 -15.35
N PHE A 305 -9.11 -11.97 -14.13
CA PHE A 305 -10.33 -12.70 -13.76
C PHE A 305 -11.60 -11.98 -14.19
N GLN A 306 -12.56 -12.75 -14.70
CA GLN A 306 -13.92 -12.24 -14.95
C GLN A 306 -14.67 -12.12 -13.63
N GLU A 307 -15.10 -10.90 -13.36
CA GLU A 307 -15.91 -10.53 -12.20
C GLU A 307 -17.19 -9.81 -12.66
N ASP A 308 -18.04 -9.37 -11.74
CA ASP A 308 -19.30 -8.69 -12.04
C ASP A 308 -19.14 -7.38 -12.84
N ASN A 309 -17.92 -6.83 -12.86
CA ASN A 309 -17.56 -5.60 -13.58
C ASN A 309 -17.23 -5.81 -15.07
N ASP A 310 -17.24 -7.05 -15.56
CA ASP A 310 -17.02 -7.43 -16.96
C ASP A 310 -15.66 -7.01 -17.57
N TYR A 311 -14.59 -6.94 -16.75
CA TYR A 311 -13.23 -6.64 -17.24
C TYR A 311 -12.37 -7.89 -17.49
N GLY A 312 -12.88 -9.09 -17.27
CA GLY A 312 -12.09 -10.31 -17.32
C GLY A 312 -11.51 -10.66 -18.68
N LEU A 313 -10.28 -11.19 -18.65
CA LEU A 313 -9.70 -11.89 -19.80
C LEU A 313 -10.04 -13.38 -19.78
N VAL A 314 -10.22 -13.95 -18.58
CA VAL A 314 -10.57 -15.36 -18.39
C VAL A 314 -11.70 -15.51 -17.38
N SER A 315 -12.52 -16.54 -17.55
CA SER A 315 -13.52 -16.97 -16.57
C SER A 315 -13.07 -18.27 -15.92
N VAL A 316 -13.02 -18.30 -14.58
CA VAL A 316 -12.63 -19.48 -13.81
C VAL A 316 -13.74 -20.55 -13.90
N ILE A 317 -13.38 -21.76 -14.32
CA ILE A 317 -14.29 -22.90 -14.35
C ILE A 317 -14.14 -23.69 -13.03
N ASP A 318 -12.88 -23.97 -12.66
CA ASP A 318 -12.53 -24.64 -11.40
C ASP A 318 -11.07 -24.29 -11.00
N SER A 319 -10.55 -24.92 -9.95
CA SER A 319 -9.20 -24.66 -9.45
C SER A 319 -8.08 -24.95 -10.45
N THR A 320 -8.36 -25.74 -11.50
CA THR A 320 -7.36 -26.22 -12.48
C THR A 320 -7.62 -25.72 -13.91
N SER A 321 -8.77 -25.11 -14.18
CA SER A 321 -9.16 -24.73 -15.53
C SER A 321 -9.88 -23.40 -15.61
N VAL A 322 -9.69 -22.69 -16.72
CA VAL A 322 -10.35 -21.44 -17.07
C VAL A 322 -10.87 -21.49 -18.51
N SER A 323 -11.88 -20.66 -18.80
CA SER A 323 -12.32 -20.35 -20.15
C SER A 323 -11.69 -19.02 -20.60
N LEU A 324 -11.07 -19.02 -21.77
CA LEU A 324 -10.55 -17.77 -22.36
C LEU A 324 -11.72 -16.99 -22.98
N LEU A 325 -11.86 -15.72 -22.63
CA LEU A 325 -12.90 -14.84 -23.15
C LEU A 325 -12.47 -14.21 -24.49
N ALA A 326 -13.40 -13.55 -25.17
CA ALA A 326 -13.11 -12.85 -26.43
C ALA A 326 -12.00 -11.80 -26.26
N ASP A 327 -12.04 -11.07 -25.16
CA ASP A 327 -11.08 -10.04 -24.78
C ASP A 327 -9.65 -10.57 -24.64
N TYR A 328 -9.48 -11.79 -24.14
CA TYR A 328 -8.19 -12.47 -24.13
C TYR A 328 -7.59 -12.59 -25.54
N THR A 329 -8.40 -12.97 -26.52
CA THR A 329 -7.93 -13.18 -27.89
C THR A 329 -7.52 -11.85 -28.53
N TYR A 330 -8.32 -10.80 -28.35
CA TYR A 330 -7.99 -9.45 -28.83
C TYR A 330 -6.74 -8.90 -28.17
N TYR A 331 -6.67 -8.97 -26.84
CA TYR A 331 -5.50 -8.49 -26.10
C TYR A 331 -4.22 -9.25 -26.49
N SER A 332 -4.28 -10.59 -26.55
CA SER A 332 -3.17 -11.42 -26.99
C SER A 332 -2.65 -11.02 -28.36
N SER A 333 -3.54 -10.77 -29.32
CA SER A 333 -3.16 -10.33 -30.66
C SER A 333 -2.42 -8.99 -30.65
N ARG A 334 -2.86 -8.03 -29.83
CA ARG A 334 -2.26 -6.70 -29.74
C ARG A 334 -0.93 -6.70 -29.00
N ILE A 335 -0.90 -7.29 -27.80
CA ILE A 335 0.30 -7.22 -26.94
C ILE A 335 1.49 -8.02 -27.51
N ASN A 336 1.21 -9.08 -28.29
CA ASN A 336 2.26 -9.85 -28.96
C ASN A 336 2.77 -9.18 -30.25
N ALA A 337 2.07 -8.18 -30.78
CA ALA A 337 2.46 -7.45 -31.97
C ALA A 337 3.38 -6.24 -31.68
N VAL A 338 3.49 -5.80 -30.41
CA VAL A 338 4.28 -4.62 -30.03
C VAL A 338 5.67 -4.99 -29.52
N SER A 339 6.65 -4.16 -29.85
CA SER A 339 8.04 -4.32 -29.40
C SER A 339 8.67 -2.94 -29.22
N PRO A 340 8.46 -2.28 -28.06
CA PRO A 340 8.99 -0.95 -27.81
C PRO A 340 10.52 -0.94 -27.83
N SER A 341 11.10 0.09 -28.43
CA SER A 341 12.53 0.29 -28.49
C SER A 341 13.02 1.02 -27.24
N GLY A 342 13.90 0.37 -26.47
CA GLY A 342 14.42 0.92 -25.22
C GLY A 342 15.83 1.45 -25.32
N THR A 343 16.24 2.19 -24.28
CA THR A 343 17.63 2.62 -24.10
C THR A 343 18.41 1.64 -23.22
N ASN A 344 19.73 1.84 -23.12
CA ASN A 344 20.59 1.05 -22.22
C ASN A 344 20.94 1.89 -20.97
N LYS A 345 20.79 1.30 -19.77
CA LYS A 345 21.06 1.95 -18.49
C LYS A 345 22.47 2.56 -18.39
N ALA A 346 23.47 1.93 -19.00
CA ALA A 346 24.85 2.40 -18.94
C ALA A 346 25.04 3.72 -19.72
N SER A 347 24.34 3.86 -20.85
CA SER A 347 24.40 5.06 -21.70
C SER A 347 23.29 6.08 -21.39
N TYR A 348 22.25 5.69 -20.66
CA TYR A 348 21.15 6.57 -20.32
C TYR A 348 21.57 7.60 -19.27
N THR A 349 21.46 8.87 -19.62
CA THR A 349 21.63 10.00 -18.70
C THR A 349 20.30 10.70 -18.54
N PRO A 350 19.66 10.62 -17.35
CA PRO A 350 18.42 11.35 -17.10
C PRO A 350 18.63 12.85 -17.30
N THR A 351 17.72 13.49 -18.01
CA THR A 351 17.68 14.96 -18.21
C THR A 351 16.58 15.62 -17.37
N ASN A 352 15.59 14.85 -16.96
CA ASN A 352 14.44 15.22 -16.14
C ASN A 352 14.67 14.73 -14.69
N THR A 353 15.55 15.39 -13.96
CA THR A 353 15.93 15.00 -12.58
C THR A 353 15.33 15.92 -11.52
N ALA A 354 14.72 17.03 -11.92
CA ALA A 354 14.11 17.96 -10.98
C ALA A 354 12.79 17.41 -10.46
N LEU A 355 12.59 17.54 -9.16
CA LEU A 355 11.30 17.31 -8.53
C LEU A 355 10.28 18.35 -9.01
N GLN A 356 9.00 18.02 -8.95
CA GLN A 356 7.91 18.93 -9.27
C GLN A 356 7.77 20.02 -8.18
N SER A 357 7.08 21.10 -8.51
CA SER A 357 6.70 22.10 -7.51
C SER A 357 5.50 21.58 -6.71
N CYS A 358 5.56 21.68 -5.38
CA CYS A 358 4.42 21.27 -4.57
C CYS A 358 3.19 22.15 -4.87
N PRO A 359 2.02 21.58 -5.11
CA PRO A 359 0.82 22.34 -5.36
C PRO A 359 0.43 23.16 -4.11
N PRO A 360 0.01 24.43 -4.29
CA PRO A 360 -0.45 25.23 -3.18
C PRO A 360 -1.79 24.73 -2.63
N VAL A 361 -1.96 24.78 -1.32
CA VAL A 361 -3.25 24.43 -0.68
C VAL A 361 -4.30 25.49 -1.03
N THR A 362 -5.34 25.08 -1.74
CA THR A 362 -6.48 25.94 -2.11
C THR A 362 -7.77 25.11 -2.09
N SER A 363 -8.84 25.65 -1.53
CA SER A 363 -10.13 24.97 -1.47
C SER A 363 -10.75 24.65 -2.85
N ALA A 364 -10.19 25.22 -3.92
CA ALA A 364 -10.71 25.03 -5.28
C ALA A 364 -10.08 23.84 -6.03
N SER A 365 -8.91 23.31 -5.59
CA SER A 365 -8.18 22.33 -6.39
C SER A 365 -7.33 21.35 -5.60
N TRP A 366 -6.80 21.71 -4.43
CA TRP A 366 -5.89 20.87 -3.67
C TRP A 366 -5.87 21.21 -2.18
N LEU A 367 -6.04 20.21 -1.31
CA LEU A 367 -6.12 20.43 0.13
C LEU A 367 -4.90 19.92 0.93
N ALA A 368 -4.08 19.01 0.40
CA ALA A 368 -2.96 18.48 1.15
C ALA A 368 -1.78 19.46 1.23
N THR A 369 -1.33 19.80 2.45
CA THR A 369 -0.03 20.47 2.61
C THR A 369 1.11 19.51 2.37
N ALA A 370 2.19 20.01 1.76
CA ALA A 370 3.37 19.18 1.46
C ALA A 370 4.31 19.02 2.67
N SER A 371 4.21 19.88 3.66
CA SER A 371 5.04 19.86 4.87
C SER A 371 4.38 20.70 5.99
N PRO A 372 4.40 20.21 7.25
CA PRO A 372 4.92 18.89 7.63
C PRO A 372 4.02 17.75 7.17
N LEU A 373 4.56 16.55 7.08
CA LEU A 373 3.80 15.31 6.89
C LEU A 373 3.44 14.66 8.22
N PRO A 374 2.41 13.77 8.27
CA PRO A 374 2.11 12.96 9.44
C PRO A 374 3.36 12.29 10.03
N PRO A 375 3.51 12.22 11.36
CA PRO A 375 4.64 11.54 11.99
C PRO A 375 4.64 10.05 11.69
N THR A 376 5.84 9.45 11.65
CA THR A 376 6.00 8.00 11.53
C THR A 376 5.37 7.30 12.73
N PRO A 377 4.49 6.30 12.54
CA PRO A 377 3.87 5.57 13.63
C PRO A 377 4.89 4.95 14.61
N ASN A 378 4.72 5.23 15.89
CA ASN A 378 5.61 4.80 16.97
C ASN A 378 4.85 4.08 18.08
N SER A 379 4.83 2.75 18.04
CA SER A 379 4.11 1.92 19.01
C SER A 379 4.65 2.06 20.44
N ALA A 380 5.95 2.34 20.61
CA ALA A 380 6.56 2.54 21.92
C ALA A 380 6.03 3.83 22.56
N LEU A 381 5.88 4.91 21.81
CA LEU A 381 5.29 6.16 22.31
C LEU A 381 3.83 5.95 22.76
N CYS A 382 3.02 5.26 21.96
CA CYS A 382 1.63 4.99 22.30
C CYS A 382 1.51 4.11 23.56
N SER A 383 2.35 3.08 23.68
CA SER A 383 2.39 2.23 24.89
C SER A 383 2.88 2.99 26.12
N CYS A 384 3.84 3.90 25.95
CA CYS A 384 4.32 4.77 27.04
C CYS A 384 3.21 5.71 27.53
N MET A 385 2.51 6.35 26.62
CA MET A 385 1.39 7.23 26.92
C MET A 385 0.28 6.46 27.67
N GLU A 386 -0.12 5.29 27.16
CA GLU A 386 -1.16 4.47 27.77
C GLU A 386 -0.83 4.06 29.20
N GLN A 387 0.43 3.69 29.50
CA GLN A 387 0.88 3.32 30.86
C GLN A 387 0.86 4.49 31.85
N THR A 388 0.94 5.72 31.37
CA THR A 388 0.95 6.93 32.23
C THR A 388 -0.45 7.52 32.45
N ASN A 389 -1.47 7.07 31.72
CA ASN A 389 -2.83 7.56 31.87
C ASN A 389 -3.48 7.06 33.17
N ALA A 390 -4.03 7.98 33.96
CA ALA A 390 -4.75 7.67 35.20
C ALA A 390 -6.28 7.56 34.98
N CYS A 391 -6.78 8.08 33.86
CA CYS A 391 -8.18 8.01 33.43
C CYS A 391 -8.24 7.42 32.03
N VAL A 392 -9.02 6.36 31.88
CA VAL A 392 -9.12 5.59 30.61
C VAL A 392 -10.57 5.22 30.33
N VAL A 393 -10.86 4.83 29.11
CA VAL A 393 -12.18 4.31 28.70
C VAL A 393 -12.54 3.08 29.53
N ASP A 394 -13.76 3.03 30.08
CA ASP A 394 -14.24 1.86 30.79
C ASP A 394 -14.41 0.67 29.84
N SER A 395 -14.10 -0.50 30.32
CA SER A 395 -14.12 -1.73 29.51
C SER A 395 -15.51 -2.13 29.01
N SER A 396 -16.58 -1.55 29.56
CA SER A 396 -17.97 -1.75 29.10
C SER A 396 -18.34 -0.93 27.89
N VAL A 397 -17.54 0.09 27.52
CA VAL A 397 -17.82 0.96 26.37
C VAL A 397 -17.45 0.25 25.07
N SER A 398 -18.41 0.16 24.15
CA SER A 398 -18.17 -0.38 22.82
C SER A 398 -17.31 0.57 21.99
N SER A 399 -16.46 0.02 21.14
CA SER A 399 -15.69 0.84 20.17
C SER A 399 -16.57 1.63 19.20
N SER A 400 -17.82 1.22 18.97
CA SER A 400 -18.83 2.00 18.22
C SER A 400 -19.16 3.33 18.87
N ASP A 401 -18.97 3.45 20.19
CA ASP A 401 -19.36 4.62 20.98
C ASP A 401 -18.17 5.59 21.21
N TYR A 402 -16.97 5.22 20.73
CA TYR A 402 -15.78 6.06 20.91
C TYR A 402 -15.90 7.44 20.26
N ALA A 403 -16.51 7.53 19.08
CA ALA A 403 -16.68 8.80 18.38
C ALA A 403 -17.53 9.81 19.18
N ASP A 404 -18.60 9.33 19.80
CA ASP A 404 -19.47 10.14 20.64
C ASP A 404 -18.73 10.61 21.90
N LEU A 405 -17.98 9.72 22.55
CA LEU A 405 -17.19 10.06 23.73
C LEU A 405 -16.04 11.04 23.39
N PHE A 406 -15.40 10.89 22.21
CA PHE A 406 -14.43 11.85 21.69
C PHE A 406 -15.07 13.26 21.53
N SER A 407 -16.24 13.32 20.91
CA SER A 407 -16.98 14.59 20.78
C SER A 407 -17.21 15.27 22.12
N VAL A 408 -17.58 14.49 23.14
CA VAL A 408 -17.81 15.03 24.50
C VAL A 408 -16.51 15.52 25.13
N VAL A 409 -15.46 14.67 25.17
CA VAL A 409 -14.21 15.03 25.89
C VAL A 409 -13.46 16.14 25.18
N CYS A 410 -13.39 16.14 23.85
CA CYS A 410 -12.73 17.19 23.08
C CYS A 410 -13.51 18.51 23.03
N GLY A 411 -14.78 18.50 23.43
CA GLY A 411 -15.54 19.72 23.75
C GLY A 411 -15.17 20.34 25.10
N LEU A 412 -14.46 19.62 25.96
CA LEU A 412 -14.10 20.02 27.33
C LEU A 412 -12.61 20.31 27.51
N THR A 413 -11.73 19.72 26.71
CA THR A 413 -10.28 19.90 26.73
C THR A 413 -9.71 20.00 25.32
N ASP A 414 -8.47 20.48 25.19
CA ASP A 414 -7.75 20.56 23.91
C ASP A 414 -7.27 19.17 23.46
N CYS A 415 -7.78 18.68 22.33
CA CYS A 415 -7.42 17.39 21.72
C CYS A 415 -6.40 17.52 20.58
N THR A 416 -5.65 18.61 20.46
CA THR A 416 -4.65 18.77 19.38
C THR A 416 -3.60 17.66 19.39
N GLY A 417 -3.31 17.04 20.54
CA GLY A 417 -2.38 15.92 20.67
C GLY A 417 -2.77 14.64 19.93
N VAL A 418 -4.03 14.52 19.50
CA VAL A 418 -4.54 13.41 18.66
C VAL A 418 -5.06 13.89 17.30
N SER A 419 -4.84 15.16 16.95
CA SER A 419 -5.28 15.72 15.67
C SER A 419 -4.56 15.07 14.49
N ALA A 420 -5.26 15.03 13.36
CA ALA A 420 -4.71 14.54 12.09
C ALA A 420 -5.35 15.36 10.95
N ASN A 421 -4.71 16.46 10.55
CA ASN A 421 -5.26 17.38 9.55
C ASN A 421 -4.26 17.60 8.41
N GLY A 422 -4.51 16.94 7.27
CA GLY A 422 -3.66 16.99 6.08
C GLY A 422 -3.65 18.37 5.40
N THR A 423 -4.69 19.18 5.61
CA THR A 423 -4.79 20.51 4.99
C THR A 423 -3.92 21.53 5.72
N THR A 424 -3.94 21.53 7.04
CA THR A 424 -3.15 22.48 7.84
C THR A 424 -1.76 22.00 8.22
N GLY A 425 -1.48 20.69 8.04
CA GLY A 425 -0.25 20.07 8.53
C GLY A 425 -0.20 19.95 10.05
N SER A 426 -1.36 19.97 10.72
CA SER A 426 -1.44 19.83 12.16
C SER A 426 -1.62 18.36 12.54
N TYR A 427 -0.57 17.80 13.13
CA TYR A 427 -0.57 16.39 13.54
C TYR A 427 -0.16 16.29 15.01
N GLY A 428 -1.06 15.75 15.82
CA GLY A 428 -0.75 15.39 17.19
C GLY A 428 0.15 14.16 17.26
N ALA A 429 1.05 14.12 18.23
CA ALA A 429 2.00 13.02 18.39
C ALA A 429 1.31 11.67 18.69
N TYR A 430 0.11 11.70 19.22
CA TYR A 430 -0.70 10.51 19.52
C TYR A 430 -1.79 10.22 18.48
N GLY A 431 -1.90 11.03 17.42
CA GLY A 431 -2.84 10.82 16.31
C GLY A 431 -2.59 9.52 15.53
N MET A 432 -1.40 8.91 15.68
CA MET A 432 -1.02 7.62 15.10
C MET A 432 -1.34 6.40 15.99
N CYS A 433 -1.78 6.63 17.25
CA CYS A 433 -2.09 5.56 18.19
C CYS A 433 -3.45 4.93 17.86
N GLN A 434 -3.75 3.76 18.45
CA GLN A 434 -5.04 3.11 18.30
C GLN A 434 -6.18 4.00 18.81
N PRO A 435 -7.38 3.96 18.23
CA PRO A 435 -8.51 4.82 18.61
C PRO A 435 -8.79 4.84 20.13
N LYS A 436 -8.73 3.67 20.79
CA LYS A 436 -8.88 3.59 22.24
C LYS A 436 -7.77 4.36 22.97
N GLN A 437 -6.53 4.21 22.55
CA GLN A 437 -5.40 4.89 23.16
C GLN A 437 -5.47 6.42 23.01
N GLN A 438 -5.94 6.89 21.84
CA GLN A 438 -6.20 8.31 21.59
C GLN A 438 -7.27 8.84 22.55
N LEU A 439 -8.36 8.09 22.72
CA LEU A 439 -9.44 8.47 23.63
C LEU A 439 -8.99 8.43 25.09
N ASP A 440 -8.22 7.42 25.49
CA ASP A 440 -7.60 7.34 26.83
C ASP A 440 -6.73 8.56 27.12
N TRP A 441 -5.95 9.02 26.14
CA TRP A 441 -5.16 10.25 26.29
C TRP A 441 -6.04 11.49 26.50
N ALA A 442 -7.10 11.64 25.71
CA ALA A 442 -8.00 12.79 25.81
C ALA A 442 -8.72 12.82 27.17
N LEU A 443 -9.23 11.67 27.64
CA LEU A 443 -9.85 11.52 28.95
C LEU A 443 -8.88 11.83 30.07
N ASN A 444 -7.65 11.32 29.99
CA ASN A 444 -6.60 11.57 30.98
C ASN A 444 -6.14 13.02 31.00
N LYS A 445 -6.08 13.69 29.83
CA LYS A 445 -5.77 15.12 29.74
C LYS A 445 -6.81 15.94 30.47
N TYR A 446 -8.11 15.74 30.16
CA TYR A 446 -9.20 16.41 30.88
C TYR A 446 -9.17 16.14 32.40
N TYR A 447 -9.01 14.87 32.78
CA TYR A 447 -8.89 14.47 34.18
C TYR A 447 -7.76 15.19 34.91
N SER A 448 -6.60 15.28 34.29
CA SER A 448 -5.42 15.95 34.85
C SER A 448 -5.62 17.47 34.99
N GLU A 449 -6.29 18.10 34.04
CA GLU A 449 -6.62 19.54 34.07
C GLU A 449 -7.60 19.87 35.19
N GLN A 450 -8.59 19.00 35.44
CA GLN A 450 -9.61 19.22 36.47
C GLN A 450 -9.09 18.93 37.90
N GLY A 451 -8.18 17.96 38.07
CA GLY A 451 -7.57 17.60 39.35
C GLY A 451 -8.53 17.02 40.38
N VAL A 452 -9.72 16.55 39.97
CA VAL A 452 -10.73 15.97 40.88
C VAL A 452 -11.16 14.58 40.38
N ALA A 453 -11.37 13.64 41.29
CA ALA A 453 -11.67 12.25 40.95
C ALA A 453 -12.95 12.07 40.08
N SER A 454 -13.95 12.90 40.32
CA SER A 454 -15.21 12.85 39.54
C SER A 454 -15.06 13.27 38.09
N ALA A 455 -13.95 13.90 37.69
CA ALA A 455 -13.70 14.27 36.31
C ALA A 455 -13.40 13.06 35.40
N CYS A 456 -13.16 11.88 35.96
CA CYS A 456 -12.95 10.63 35.22
C CYS A 456 -14.21 9.74 35.16
N ASP A 457 -15.41 10.25 35.44
CA ASP A 457 -16.61 9.42 35.44
C ASP A 457 -17.30 9.31 34.07
N PHE A 458 -17.46 10.44 33.38
CA PHE A 458 -18.15 10.52 32.09
C PHE A 458 -19.42 9.66 32.02
N SER A 459 -20.24 9.72 33.08
CA SER A 459 -21.46 8.91 33.24
C SER A 459 -21.20 7.40 33.18
N GLY A 460 -20.08 6.94 33.71
CA GLY A 460 -19.66 5.54 33.72
C GLY A 460 -18.89 5.11 32.46
N SER A 461 -18.63 6.01 31.51
CA SER A 461 -17.87 5.69 30.30
C SER A 461 -16.36 5.75 30.48
N ALA A 462 -15.86 6.27 31.59
CA ALA A 462 -14.45 6.31 31.92
C ALA A 462 -14.20 5.82 33.37
N THR A 463 -13.01 5.31 33.61
CA THR A 463 -12.62 4.76 34.90
C THR A 463 -11.18 5.12 35.22
N THR A 464 -10.87 5.26 36.52
CA THR A 464 -9.50 5.48 36.96
C THR A 464 -8.70 4.18 37.01
N THR A 465 -7.43 4.24 36.62
CA THR A 465 -6.52 3.10 36.64
C THR A 465 -5.21 3.44 37.35
N SER A 466 -4.44 2.42 37.70
CA SER A 466 -3.10 2.59 38.23
C SER A 466 -2.13 3.00 37.12
N THR A 467 -1.33 4.04 37.38
CA THR A 467 -0.31 4.52 36.44
C THR A 467 1.04 3.87 36.72
N VAL A 468 1.84 3.75 35.64
CA VAL A 468 3.28 3.44 35.76
C VAL A 468 4.06 4.73 35.51
N GLU A 469 5.00 5.06 36.38
CA GLU A 469 5.87 6.22 36.16
C GLU A 469 6.74 6.01 34.92
N ALA A 470 6.74 6.99 34.01
CA ALA A 470 7.58 6.96 32.85
C ALA A 470 9.07 7.03 33.21
N THR A 471 9.85 6.05 32.83
CA THR A 471 11.30 5.99 33.08
C THR A 471 12.09 5.76 31.79
N GLY A 472 13.38 6.10 31.76
CA GLY A 472 14.26 5.84 30.63
C GLY A 472 13.76 6.44 29.29
N SER A 473 13.69 5.65 28.25
CA SER A 473 13.24 6.07 26.91
C SER A 473 11.79 6.56 26.89
N CYS A 474 10.93 5.96 27.71
CA CYS A 474 9.52 6.36 27.83
C CYS A 474 9.42 7.79 28.38
N SER A 475 10.10 8.11 29.47
CA SER A 475 10.16 9.47 30.03
C SER A 475 10.70 10.49 29.00
N SER A 476 11.73 10.09 28.24
CA SER A 476 12.28 10.95 27.19
C SER A 476 11.28 11.23 26.08
N MET A 477 10.56 10.22 25.58
CA MET A 477 9.56 10.39 24.54
C MET A 477 8.38 11.27 25.00
N ILE A 478 7.81 10.99 26.19
CA ILE A 478 6.71 11.79 26.76
C ILE A 478 7.14 13.25 26.95
N SER A 479 8.37 13.48 27.43
CA SER A 479 8.91 14.83 27.61
C SER A 479 9.07 15.59 26.28
N GLN A 480 9.47 14.90 25.20
CA GLN A 480 9.60 15.53 23.87
C GLN A 480 8.23 15.90 23.29
N VAL A 481 7.23 15.07 23.50
CA VAL A 481 5.86 15.31 23.04
C VAL A 481 5.18 16.45 23.81
N GLY A 482 5.52 16.60 25.08
CA GLY A 482 4.94 17.61 25.97
C GLY A 482 3.52 17.27 26.44
N THR A 483 2.99 18.11 27.32
CA THR A 483 1.67 17.92 27.96
C THR A 483 0.51 18.00 26.99
N ASP A 484 0.65 18.80 25.92
CA ASP A 484 -0.39 19.00 24.92
C ASP A 484 -0.32 17.99 23.76
N GLY A 485 0.67 17.10 23.77
CA GLY A 485 0.78 16.07 22.76
C GLY A 485 1.17 16.58 21.36
N THR A 486 1.73 17.79 21.24
CA THR A 486 2.02 18.43 19.94
C THR A 486 3.50 18.44 19.56
N GLY A 487 4.38 17.98 20.44
CA GLY A 487 5.81 17.87 20.16
C GLY A 487 6.13 16.65 19.29
N SER A 488 7.35 16.63 18.76
CA SER A 488 7.83 15.53 17.90
C SER A 488 8.89 14.72 18.61
N VAL A 489 8.80 13.39 18.55
CA VAL A 489 9.84 12.49 19.06
C VAL A 489 10.96 12.40 18.03
N THR A 490 12.14 12.90 18.42
CA THR A 490 13.36 12.76 17.61
C THR A 490 14.17 11.57 18.12
N GLY A 491 14.24 10.51 17.33
CA GLY A 491 15.04 9.31 17.62
C GLY A 491 14.31 8.04 17.19
N THR A 492 14.97 7.22 16.38
CA THR A 492 14.52 5.88 16.04
C THR A 492 14.47 5.04 17.31
N ALA A 493 13.29 4.56 17.71
CA ALA A 493 13.17 3.50 18.70
C ALA A 493 13.75 2.20 18.11
N THR A 494 15.05 1.99 18.25
CA THR A 494 15.67 0.67 18.09
C THR A 494 15.31 -0.14 19.35
N GLY A 495 14.09 -0.65 19.40
CA GLY A 495 13.61 -1.55 20.42
C GLY A 495 13.15 -2.85 19.80
N SER A 496 14.01 -3.89 19.85
CA SER A 496 13.54 -5.27 19.74
C SER A 496 12.45 -5.50 20.79
N ALA A 497 11.22 -5.64 20.35
CA ALA A 497 10.14 -6.13 21.19
C ALA A 497 10.46 -7.57 21.57
N THR A 498 10.92 -7.79 22.80
CA THR A 498 10.92 -9.11 23.41
C THR A 498 9.46 -9.48 23.65
N SER A 499 8.94 -10.38 22.85
CA SER A 499 7.59 -10.93 23.00
C SER A 499 7.50 -11.68 24.34
N THR A 500 6.91 -11.04 25.34
CA THR A 500 6.31 -11.76 26.46
C THR A 500 4.92 -12.20 26.03
N THR A 501 4.74 -13.48 25.85
CA THR A 501 3.45 -14.14 25.63
C THR A 501 2.54 -13.90 26.83
N GLY A 502 1.72 -12.88 26.74
CA GLY A 502 0.57 -12.66 27.61
C GLY A 502 -0.69 -12.94 26.79
N THR A 503 -1.33 -14.05 27.08
CA THR A 503 -2.65 -14.41 26.55
C THR A 503 -3.68 -13.40 27.07
N SER A 504 -4.10 -12.47 26.21
CA SER A 504 -5.30 -11.65 26.45
C SER A 504 -6.12 -11.65 25.16
N GLY A 505 -7.37 -12.16 25.29
CA GLY A 505 -8.31 -12.26 24.19
C GLY A 505 -8.67 -10.88 23.63
N ALA A 506 -8.30 -10.64 22.39
CA ALA A 506 -8.74 -9.49 21.64
C ALA A 506 -10.16 -9.72 21.15
N GLY A 507 -11.11 -8.99 21.73
CA GLY A 507 -12.45 -8.85 21.19
C GLY A 507 -12.39 -8.08 19.87
N ARG A 508 -12.98 -8.69 18.84
CA ARG A 508 -13.02 -8.22 17.47
C ARG A 508 -13.98 -7.04 17.36
N VAL A 509 -13.47 -5.88 16.97
CA VAL A 509 -14.32 -4.76 16.53
C VAL A 509 -14.70 -5.02 15.08
N VAL A 510 -15.97 -5.31 14.84
CA VAL A 510 -16.56 -5.29 13.51
C VAL A 510 -17.11 -3.88 13.31
N ALA A 511 -16.36 -3.04 12.61
CA ALA A 511 -16.92 -1.82 12.06
C ALA A 511 -17.88 -2.23 10.93
N GLY A 512 -19.17 -2.21 11.20
CA GLY A 512 -20.21 -2.29 10.18
C GLY A 512 -20.24 -0.97 9.41
N GLY A 513 -19.54 -0.91 8.29
CA GLY A 513 -19.54 0.21 7.38
C GLY A 513 -19.50 -0.30 5.96
N ALA A 514 -20.66 -0.24 5.31
CA ALA A 514 -20.93 -0.25 3.86
C ALA A 514 -19.92 -1.01 2.99
N LEU A 515 -20.09 -2.30 2.86
CA LEU A 515 -19.68 -3.09 1.70
C LEU A 515 -20.34 -2.47 0.45
N GLY A 516 -19.57 -1.86 -0.41
CA GLY A 516 -20.11 -1.35 -1.68
C GLY A 516 -19.32 -0.25 -2.38
N GLY A 517 -18.10 0.10 -1.97
CA GLY A 517 -17.42 1.31 -2.44
C GLY A 517 -16.12 1.16 -3.24
N VAL A 518 -15.49 0.00 -3.28
CA VAL A 518 -14.14 -0.10 -3.90
C VAL A 518 -14.18 -0.42 -5.40
N LEU A 519 -15.30 -0.91 -5.93
CA LEU A 519 -15.44 -1.19 -7.38
C LEU A 519 -16.48 -0.33 -8.12
N ARG A 520 -17.12 0.66 -7.48
CA ARG A 520 -18.11 1.55 -8.11
C ARG A 520 -17.66 2.98 -8.37
N ALA A 521 -16.39 3.31 -8.21
CA ALA A 521 -15.85 4.62 -8.57
C ALA A 521 -15.35 4.70 -10.03
N LEU A 522 -15.92 3.89 -10.93
CA LEU A 522 -15.68 3.96 -12.36
C LEU A 522 -17.02 4.19 -13.09
N LEU A 523 -17.65 5.34 -12.89
CA LEU A 523 -18.57 5.99 -13.83
C LEU A 523 -18.40 7.49 -13.72
#